data_049c42b79f2b0249542dbd226d00848b
#
_entry.id   049c42b79f2b0249542dbd226d00848b
#
_cell.length_a   1.000
_cell.length_b   1.000
_cell.length_c   1.000
_cell.angle_alpha   90.00
_cell.angle_beta   90.00
_cell.angle_gamma   90.00
#
_symmetry.space_group_name_H-M   'P 1'
#
loop_
_entity.id
_entity.type
_entity.pdbx_description
1 polymer ?
#
loop_
_entity_poly.entity_id
_entity_poly.type
_entity_poly.pdbx_seq_one_letter_code
_entity_poly.pdbx_strand_id
1 'polypeptide(L)'
;MQTPKNENELDLLVSKPSEQLIEAVRNMTGDITIIGSNGKIGISMSYMAKRAIEEAGVNKQVYAIDKEGNGREKLESWGVKTIACDLLDPEQVKKLPVTENVIFLAGRKFGTSGSEELTWAMNGLVPANCASHYKGSRTVVFSTGCVYPLVKAETGGSKESDRPEPIGEYAQSCLCRERFFEYFAIADKTPVLLYRLNYSTDLLYGVLYDIGIKIWNDEPLVTSVDYFNIIWQGDVNNYALLSLQKTASPAEILNVTGDGILSVKDVAQEMGAIMNKPVQLVSTGRDHSYLNDASKAFQYFGKPSVSSKELIRMQAEWIMLGGKSLNKPTHFEVDDGKF
;
A
#
# COMPACT_ATOMS: atom_id res chain seq x y z
N MET A 1 -1.65 2.34 21.30
CA MET A 1 -2.90 2.79 20.63
C MET A 1 -4.06 1.94 21.07
N GLN A 2 -5.30 2.46 21.16
CA GLN A 2 -6.50 1.68 21.51
C GLN A 2 -7.04 0.99 20.24
N THR A 3 -7.48 -0.25 20.37
CA THR A 3 -8.10 -1.00 19.26
C THR A 3 -9.48 -0.41 18.95
N PRO A 4 -9.79 -0.07 17.70
CA PRO A 4 -11.10 0.42 17.29
C PRO A 4 -12.18 -0.65 17.52
N LYS A 5 -13.40 -0.21 17.85
CA LYS A 5 -14.53 -1.09 18.15
C LYS A 5 -15.43 -1.39 16.96
N ASN A 6 -15.29 -0.61 15.90
CA ASN A 6 -16.09 -0.70 14.67
C ASN A 6 -15.35 -0.08 13.49
N GLU A 7 -15.92 -0.26 12.28
CA GLU A 7 -15.33 0.24 11.05
C GLU A 7 -15.19 1.77 11.00
N ASN A 8 -16.13 2.52 11.58
CA ASN A 8 -16.05 3.98 11.58
C ASN A 8 -14.86 4.48 12.42
N GLU A 9 -14.63 3.85 13.58
CA GLU A 9 -13.45 4.16 14.40
C GLU A 9 -12.16 3.76 13.69
N LEU A 10 -12.17 2.63 12.94
CA LEU A 10 -11.04 2.21 12.13
C LEU A 10 -10.78 3.18 10.99
N ASP A 11 -11.81 3.63 10.27
CA ASP A 11 -11.66 4.63 9.20
C ASP A 11 -11.02 5.92 9.72
N LEU A 12 -11.47 6.41 10.88
CA LEU A 12 -10.90 7.60 11.52
C LEU A 12 -9.43 7.40 11.93
N LEU A 13 -9.10 6.19 12.38
CA LEU A 13 -7.76 5.85 12.82
C LEU A 13 -6.78 5.74 11.63
N VAL A 14 -7.17 5.01 10.58
CA VAL A 14 -6.32 4.74 9.41
C VAL A 14 -6.16 5.96 8.50
N SER A 15 -7.08 6.93 8.60
CA SER A 15 -7.06 8.20 7.83
C SER A 15 -6.61 9.40 8.66
N LYS A 16 -6.05 9.20 9.84
CA LYS A 16 -5.56 10.30 10.68
C LYS A 16 -4.29 10.91 10.08
N PRO A 17 -4.30 12.19 9.65
CA PRO A 17 -3.10 12.83 9.15
C PRO A 17 -2.12 13.11 10.31
N SER A 18 -0.83 13.03 10.03
CA SER A 18 0.21 13.49 10.95
C SER A 18 0.36 15.02 10.90
N GLU A 19 0.89 15.62 11.96
CA GLU A 19 1.22 17.06 11.99
C GLU A 19 2.13 17.44 10.82
N GLN A 20 3.10 16.57 10.49
CA GLN A 20 3.99 16.77 9.36
C GLN A 20 3.22 16.80 8.03
N LEU A 21 2.21 15.94 7.84
CA LEU A 21 1.37 15.95 6.64
C LEU A 21 0.48 17.19 6.56
N ILE A 22 -0.11 17.63 7.67
CA ILE A 22 -0.93 18.85 7.73
C ILE A 22 -0.09 20.05 7.30
N GLU A 23 1.13 20.19 7.82
CA GLU A 23 2.05 21.26 7.45
C GLU A 23 2.52 21.14 5.99
N ALA A 24 2.79 19.92 5.50
CA ALA A 24 3.13 19.68 4.11
C ALA A 24 2.01 20.10 3.15
N VAL A 25 0.76 19.76 3.48
CA VAL A 25 -0.43 20.13 2.69
C VAL A 25 -0.67 21.65 2.72
N ARG A 26 -0.41 22.32 3.85
CA ARG A 26 -0.51 23.77 3.96
C ARG A 26 0.40 24.48 2.96
N ASN A 27 1.62 24.00 2.80
CA ASN A 27 2.65 24.58 1.95
C ASN A 27 2.68 24.04 0.51
N MET A 28 2.00 22.92 0.25
CA MET A 28 1.91 22.30 -1.07
C MET A 28 1.03 23.14 -2.00
N THR A 29 1.41 23.29 -3.25
CA THR A 29 0.57 23.94 -4.29
C THR A 29 -0.33 22.95 -4.96
N GLY A 30 -1.53 23.38 -5.35
CA GLY A 30 -2.47 22.66 -6.20
C GLY A 30 -3.32 21.61 -5.49
N ASP A 31 -4.15 20.96 -6.28
CA ASP A 31 -5.07 19.90 -5.88
C ASP A 31 -4.39 18.53 -5.86
N ILE A 32 -5.07 17.53 -5.32
CA ILE A 32 -4.55 16.15 -5.21
C ILE A 32 -5.48 15.20 -5.98
N THR A 33 -4.92 14.41 -6.88
CA THR A 33 -5.61 13.32 -7.55
C THR A 33 -5.12 11.98 -7.04
N ILE A 34 -6.05 11.07 -6.71
CA ILE A 34 -5.78 9.70 -6.28
C ILE A 34 -6.41 8.75 -7.29
N ILE A 35 -5.57 8.02 -8.03
CA ILE A 35 -5.94 7.10 -9.10
C ILE A 35 -5.95 5.67 -8.57
N GLY A 36 -7.04 4.93 -8.71
CA GLY A 36 -7.25 3.64 -8.07
C GLY A 36 -7.83 3.77 -6.66
N SER A 37 -8.71 4.74 -6.47
CA SER A 37 -9.25 5.16 -5.18
C SER A 37 -10.19 4.16 -4.51
N ASN A 38 -10.83 3.25 -5.25
CA ASN A 38 -11.69 2.20 -4.70
C ASN A 38 -10.91 0.97 -4.18
N GLY A 39 -9.59 0.96 -4.38
CA GLY A 39 -8.72 -0.04 -3.79
C GLY A 39 -8.64 0.09 -2.27
N LYS A 40 -8.15 -0.97 -1.61
CA LYS A 40 -8.01 -1.05 -0.15
C LYS A 40 -7.33 0.18 0.49
N ILE A 41 -6.24 0.66 -0.10
CA ILE A 41 -5.48 1.83 0.38
C ILE A 41 -6.15 3.14 -0.07
N GLY A 42 -6.70 3.16 -1.27
CA GLY A 42 -7.16 4.39 -1.94
C GLY A 42 -8.28 5.10 -1.18
N ILE A 43 -9.24 4.36 -0.60
CA ILE A 43 -10.33 4.93 0.19
C ILE A 43 -9.79 5.69 1.41
N SER A 44 -8.98 5.03 2.23
CA SER A 44 -8.42 5.64 3.46
C SER A 44 -7.42 6.75 3.16
N MET A 45 -6.67 6.64 2.05
CA MET A 45 -5.75 7.69 1.59
C MET A 45 -6.50 8.93 1.11
N SER A 46 -7.58 8.76 0.34
CA SER A 46 -8.42 9.88 -0.12
C SER A 46 -9.03 10.63 1.06
N TYR A 47 -9.48 9.90 2.07
CA TYR A 47 -10.00 10.51 3.29
C TYR A 47 -8.90 11.21 4.10
N MET A 48 -7.72 10.60 4.24
CA MET A 48 -6.59 11.26 4.91
C MET A 48 -6.18 12.55 4.21
N ALA A 49 -6.09 12.55 2.88
CA ALA A 49 -5.78 13.76 2.11
C ALA A 49 -6.83 14.87 2.34
N LYS A 50 -8.12 14.50 2.35
CA LYS A 50 -9.21 15.45 2.63
C LYS A 50 -9.13 16.02 4.05
N ARG A 51 -8.92 15.17 5.06
CA ARG A 51 -8.75 15.60 6.46
C ARG A 51 -7.52 16.50 6.64
N ALA A 52 -6.39 16.16 6.01
CA ALA A 52 -5.19 16.98 6.07
C ALA A 52 -5.42 18.39 5.48
N ILE A 53 -6.20 18.50 4.39
CA ILE A 53 -6.60 19.78 3.78
C ILE A 53 -7.47 20.60 4.74
N GLU A 54 -8.44 19.96 5.40
CA GLU A 54 -9.35 20.61 6.36
C GLU A 54 -8.59 21.09 7.59
N GLU A 55 -7.75 20.22 8.19
CA GLU A 55 -6.95 20.56 9.36
C GLU A 55 -5.87 21.62 9.05
N ALA A 56 -5.35 21.66 7.81
CA ALA A 56 -4.45 22.71 7.34
C ALA A 56 -5.16 24.07 7.11
N GLY A 57 -6.49 24.09 7.03
CA GLY A 57 -7.28 25.30 6.76
C GLY A 57 -7.07 25.88 5.36
N VAL A 58 -6.80 25.03 4.35
CA VAL A 58 -6.54 25.45 2.97
C VAL A 58 -7.66 25.03 2.02
N ASN A 59 -7.84 25.78 0.94
CA ASN A 59 -8.86 25.49 -0.07
C ASN A 59 -8.25 24.66 -1.22
N LYS A 60 -8.29 23.33 -1.10
CA LYS A 60 -7.83 22.38 -2.12
C LYS A 60 -8.86 21.27 -2.30
N GLN A 61 -8.83 20.63 -3.48
CA GLN A 61 -9.71 19.51 -3.79
C GLN A 61 -8.94 18.19 -3.78
N VAL A 62 -9.64 17.12 -3.41
CA VAL A 62 -9.19 15.74 -3.61
C VAL A 62 -10.10 15.13 -4.67
N TYR A 63 -9.49 14.65 -5.76
CA TYR A 63 -10.15 13.89 -6.81
C TYR A 63 -9.82 12.42 -6.66
N ALA A 64 -10.82 11.59 -6.45
CA ALA A 64 -10.71 10.14 -6.35
C ALA A 64 -11.17 9.51 -7.67
N ILE A 65 -10.25 8.89 -8.39
CA ILE A 65 -10.49 8.35 -9.73
C ILE A 65 -10.44 6.84 -9.70
N ASP A 66 -11.52 6.19 -10.16
CA ASP A 66 -11.61 4.75 -10.35
C ASP A 66 -12.76 4.41 -11.33
N LYS A 67 -12.86 3.12 -11.71
CA LYS A 67 -14.11 2.61 -12.26
C LYS A 67 -15.24 2.71 -11.21
N GLU A 68 -16.48 2.55 -11.63
CA GLU A 68 -17.61 2.46 -10.69
C GLU A 68 -17.36 1.40 -9.62
N GLY A 69 -17.61 1.73 -8.35
CA GLY A 69 -17.35 0.85 -7.21
C GLY A 69 -18.00 1.31 -5.92
N ASN A 70 -18.12 0.40 -4.96
CA ASN A 70 -18.86 0.56 -3.70
C ASN A 70 -18.27 1.62 -2.74
N GLY A 71 -17.03 2.08 -2.96
CA GLY A 71 -16.38 3.11 -2.14
C GLY A 71 -16.79 4.54 -2.46
N ARG A 72 -17.46 4.75 -3.61
CA ARG A 72 -17.78 6.09 -4.12
C ARG A 72 -18.66 6.91 -3.17
N GLU A 73 -19.79 6.35 -2.75
CA GLU A 73 -20.73 7.04 -1.83
C GLU A 73 -20.04 7.42 -0.52
N LYS A 74 -19.19 6.53 -0.01
CA LYS A 74 -18.41 6.76 1.21
C LYS A 74 -17.43 7.93 1.02
N LEU A 75 -16.71 7.98 -0.09
CA LEU A 75 -15.79 9.07 -0.42
C LEU A 75 -16.52 10.41 -0.59
N GLU A 76 -17.65 10.42 -1.29
CA GLU A 76 -18.47 11.61 -1.48
C GLU A 76 -19.04 12.15 -0.17
N SER A 77 -19.45 11.25 0.77
CA SER A 77 -19.92 11.64 2.10
C SER A 77 -18.82 12.33 2.93
N TRP A 78 -17.56 12.08 2.62
CA TRP A 78 -16.40 12.75 3.23
C TRP A 78 -15.94 14.00 2.47
N GLY A 79 -16.68 14.45 1.46
CA GLY A 79 -16.36 15.63 0.67
C GLY A 79 -15.22 15.45 -0.33
N VAL A 80 -14.92 14.21 -0.71
CA VAL A 80 -13.98 13.87 -1.79
C VAL A 80 -14.73 13.87 -3.11
N LYS A 81 -14.17 14.48 -4.16
CA LYS A 81 -14.77 14.47 -5.50
C LYS A 81 -14.43 13.17 -6.23
N THR A 82 -15.44 12.39 -6.56
CA THR A 82 -15.26 11.12 -7.27
C THR A 82 -15.46 11.27 -8.77
N ILE A 83 -14.64 10.60 -9.57
CA ILE A 83 -14.73 10.57 -11.03
C ILE A 83 -14.66 9.13 -11.50
N ALA A 84 -15.70 8.66 -12.19
CA ALA A 84 -15.70 7.36 -12.85
C ALA A 84 -14.87 7.43 -14.14
N CYS A 85 -13.88 6.55 -14.29
CA CYS A 85 -13.02 6.49 -15.46
C CYS A 85 -12.51 5.07 -15.69
N ASP A 86 -12.66 4.55 -16.91
CA ASP A 86 -11.91 3.39 -17.35
C ASP A 86 -10.50 3.83 -17.77
N LEU A 87 -9.52 3.53 -16.93
CA LEU A 87 -8.12 3.93 -17.16
C LEU A 87 -7.46 3.18 -18.35
N LEU A 88 -8.09 2.11 -18.85
CA LEU A 88 -7.68 1.45 -20.09
C LEU A 88 -8.11 2.24 -21.33
N ASP A 89 -9.11 3.12 -21.21
CA ASP A 89 -9.55 3.99 -22.30
C ASP A 89 -8.80 5.32 -22.26
N PRO A 90 -7.84 5.57 -23.19
CA PRO A 90 -7.06 6.81 -23.20
C PRO A 90 -7.93 8.05 -23.44
N GLU A 91 -9.07 7.91 -24.13
CA GLU A 91 -9.97 9.07 -24.39
C GLU A 91 -10.76 9.47 -23.14
N GLN A 92 -11.03 8.54 -22.21
CA GLN A 92 -11.56 8.90 -20.90
C GLN A 92 -10.47 9.53 -20.03
N VAL A 93 -9.26 8.97 -20.01
CA VAL A 93 -8.13 9.50 -19.24
C VAL A 93 -7.83 10.95 -19.63
N LYS A 94 -7.86 11.30 -20.91
CA LYS A 94 -7.65 12.68 -21.40
C LYS A 94 -8.64 13.71 -20.86
N LYS A 95 -9.81 13.27 -20.38
CA LYS A 95 -10.85 14.15 -19.82
C LYS A 95 -10.70 14.39 -18.32
N LEU A 96 -9.80 13.68 -17.67
CA LEU A 96 -9.55 13.82 -16.23
C LEU A 96 -8.94 15.20 -15.93
N PRO A 97 -9.23 15.80 -14.76
CA PRO A 97 -8.59 17.02 -14.34
C PRO A 97 -7.09 16.81 -14.16
N VAL A 98 -6.28 17.67 -14.73
CA VAL A 98 -4.83 17.69 -14.49
C VAL A 98 -4.59 18.46 -13.20
N THR A 99 -4.01 17.80 -12.22
CA THR A 99 -3.67 18.39 -10.92
C THR A 99 -2.16 18.38 -10.71
N GLU A 100 -1.67 19.21 -9.82
CA GLU A 100 -0.24 19.32 -9.51
C GLU A 100 0.30 18.11 -8.75
N ASN A 101 -0.59 17.35 -8.06
CA ASN A 101 -0.20 16.25 -7.19
C ASN A 101 -1.01 15.00 -7.53
N VAL A 102 -0.32 13.91 -7.80
CA VAL A 102 -0.94 12.64 -8.19
C VAL A 102 -0.41 11.49 -7.35
N ILE A 103 -1.31 10.70 -6.78
CA ILE A 103 -0.99 9.41 -6.20
C ILE A 103 -1.57 8.32 -7.11
N PHE A 104 -0.71 7.52 -7.69
CA PHE A 104 -1.10 6.43 -8.57
C PHE A 104 -1.09 5.09 -7.82
N LEU A 105 -2.28 4.53 -7.58
CA LEU A 105 -2.53 3.27 -6.88
C LEU A 105 -3.11 2.19 -7.79
N ALA A 106 -3.54 2.57 -9.01
CA ALA A 106 -4.22 1.63 -9.91
C ALA A 106 -3.32 0.46 -10.30
N GLY A 107 -3.89 -0.73 -10.29
CA GLY A 107 -3.20 -1.96 -10.66
C GLY A 107 -3.98 -3.20 -10.28
N ARG A 108 -3.52 -4.35 -10.74
CA ARG A 108 -4.13 -5.65 -10.49
C ARG A 108 -3.09 -6.60 -9.88
N LYS A 109 -3.44 -7.21 -8.75
CA LYS A 109 -2.69 -8.28 -8.09
C LYS A 109 -3.48 -9.57 -8.08
N PHE A 110 -4.68 -9.54 -7.50
CA PHE A 110 -5.50 -10.73 -7.33
C PHE A 110 -6.17 -11.16 -8.63
N GLY A 111 -6.22 -12.48 -8.85
CA GLY A 111 -6.76 -13.08 -10.07
C GLY A 111 -5.82 -12.91 -11.28
N THR A 112 -4.51 -12.80 -11.05
CA THR A 112 -3.49 -12.79 -12.11
C THR A 112 -3.44 -14.14 -12.80
N SER A 113 -3.40 -15.24 -12.04
CA SER A 113 -3.38 -16.59 -12.60
C SER A 113 -4.65 -16.86 -13.43
N GLY A 114 -4.46 -17.15 -14.73
CA GLY A 114 -5.54 -17.37 -15.69
C GLY A 114 -6.17 -16.10 -16.29
N SER A 115 -5.56 -14.94 -16.05
CA SER A 115 -5.91 -13.63 -16.64
C SER A 115 -4.68 -12.72 -16.67
N GLU A 116 -3.54 -13.26 -17.10
CA GLU A 116 -2.25 -12.59 -17.13
C GLU A 116 -2.29 -11.37 -18.05
N GLU A 117 -2.97 -11.48 -19.20
CA GLU A 117 -3.15 -10.38 -20.17
C GLU A 117 -3.83 -9.16 -19.54
N LEU A 118 -4.84 -9.37 -18.69
CA LEU A 118 -5.52 -8.27 -17.99
C LEU A 118 -4.61 -7.67 -16.90
N THR A 119 -3.82 -8.48 -16.23
CA THR A 119 -2.84 -8.01 -15.24
C THR A 119 -1.79 -7.12 -15.92
N TRP A 120 -1.26 -7.53 -17.08
CA TRP A 120 -0.35 -6.72 -17.87
C TRP A 120 -0.99 -5.44 -18.40
N ALA A 121 -2.24 -5.50 -18.87
CA ALA A 121 -2.97 -4.31 -19.30
C ALA A 121 -3.14 -3.30 -18.14
N MET A 122 -3.57 -3.77 -16.97
CA MET A 122 -3.77 -2.92 -15.79
C MET A 122 -2.45 -2.39 -15.19
N ASN A 123 -1.39 -3.17 -15.24
CA ASN A 123 -0.09 -2.80 -14.67
C ASN A 123 0.88 -2.16 -15.69
N GLY A 124 0.55 -2.18 -16.99
CA GLY A 124 1.36 -1.61 -18.07
C GLY A 124 0.64 -0.50 -18.85
N LEU A 125 -0.48 -0.80 -19.54
CA LEU A 125 -1.19 0.20 -20.37
C LEU A 125 -1.79 1.33 -19.50
N VAL A 126 -2.43 1.01 -18.37
CA VAL A 126 -2.98 2.02 -17.47
C VAL A 126 -1.89 2.98 -16.96
N PRO A 127 -0.73 2.52 -16.45
CA PRO A 127 0.42 3.39 -16.16
C PRO A 127 0.83 4.28 -17.32
N ALA A 128 0.95 3.74 -18.54
CA ALA A 128 1.34 4.52 -19.71
C ALA A 128 0.33 5.64 -20.04
N ASN A 129 -0.97 5.32 -20.01
CA ASN A 129 -2.03 6.31 -20.23
C ASN A 129 -1.98 7.44 -19.18
N CYS A 130 -1.90 7.07 -17.89
CA CYS A 130 -1.88 8.04 -16.79
C CYS A 130 -0.60 8.87 -16.77
N ALA A 131 0.58 8.26 -16.94
CA ALA A 131 1.84 8.98 -16.97
C ALA A 131 1.91 9.99 -18.13
N SER A 132 1.35 9.62 -19.29
CA SER A 132 1.25 10.54 -20.43
C SER A 132 0.30 11.72 -20.18
N HIS A 133 -0.79 11.50 -19.42
CA HIS A 133 -1.78 12.54 -19.13
C HIS A 133 -1.28 13.53 -18.06
N TYR A 134 -0.66 13.04 -17.00
CA TYR A 134 -0.21 13.83 -15.85
C TYR A 134 1.24 14.33 -15.96
N LYS A 135 1.67 14.68 -17.19
CA LYS A 135 3.00 15.27 -17.43
C LYS A 135 3.21 16.52 -16.59
N GLY A 136 4.36 16.58 -15.94
CA GLY A 136 4.74 17.70 -15.06
C GLY A 136 4.10 17.69 -13.67
N SER A 137 3.14 16.81 -13.38
CA SER A 137 2.59 16.65 -12.04
C SER A 137 3.58 15.90 -11.13
N ARG A 138 3.65 16.30 -9.87
CA ARG A 138 4.37 15.51 -8.85
C ARG A 138 3.63 14.19 -8.64
N THR A 139 4.24 13.09 -9.03
CA THR A 139 3.56 11.79 -9.06
C THR A 139 4.23 10.79 -8.15
N VAL A 140 3.50 10.26 -7.17
CA VAL A 140 3.89 9.10 -6.35
C VAL A 140 3.23 7.86 -6.92
N VAL A 141 4.02 6.88 -7.31
CA VAL A 141 3.58 5.67 -7.99
C VAL A 141 3.74 4.47 -7.09
N PHE A 142 2.62 3.88 -6.69
CA PHE A 142 2.66 2.65 -5.91
C PHE A 142 3.18 1.49 -6.76
N SER A 143 4.26 0.91 -6.28
CA SER A 143 4.88 -0.32 -6.72
C SER A 143 4.86 -1.33 -5.56
N THR A 144 5.67 -2.36 -5.63
CA THR A 144 5.70 -3.45 -4.66
C THR A 144 7.12 -3.85 -4.30
N GLY A 145 7.31 -4.31 -3.06
CA GLY A 145 8.55 -4.97 -2.64
C GLY A 145 8.83 -6.27 -3.40
N CYS A 146 7.80 -6.90 -4.02
CA CYS A 146 7.97 -8.11 -4.83
C CYS A 146 8.77 -7.89 -6.14
N VAL A 147 9.14 -6.64 -6.49
CA VAL A 147 10.07 -6.40 -7.61
C VAL A 147 11.49 -6.86 -7.29
N TYR A 148 11.83 -7.02 -6.02
CA TYR A 148 13.12 -7.56 -5.58
C TYR A 148 13.11 -9.09 -5.50
N PRO A 149 14.29 -9.73 -5.50
CA PRO A 149 14.38 -11.16 -5.18
C PRO A 149 13.99 -11.45 -3.73
N LEU A 150 13.72 -12.71 -3.46
CA LEU A 150 13.62 -13.23 -2.08
C LEU A 150 15.00 -13.18 -1.44
N VAL A 151 15.08 -12.70 -0.20
CA VAL A 151 16.33 -12.59 0.55
C VAL A 151 16.23 -13.21 1.93
N LYS A 152 17.38 -13.54 2.53
CA LYS A 152 17.44 -14.04 3.90
C LYS A 152 17.21 -12.94 4.92
N ALA A 153 16.64 -13.27 6.08
CA ALA A 153 16.36 -12.32 7.14
C ALA A 153 17.62 -11.59 7.66
N GLU A 154 18.75 -12.28 7.72
CA GLU A 154 20.03 -11.72 8.15
C GLU A 154 20.59 -10.62 7.24
N THR A 155 20.09 -10.50 5.98
CA THR A 155 20.50 -9.40 5.08
C THR A 155 19.91 -8.06 5.48
N GLY A 156 18.87 -8.05 6.31
CA GLY A 156 18.12 -6.83 6.66
C GLY A 156 17.09 -6.38 5.61
N GLY A 157 16.95 -7.13 4.50
CA GLY A 157 16.04 -6.81 3.40
C GLY A 157 16.68 -6.07 2.23
N SER A 158 16.00 -6.08 1.08
CA SER A 158 16.45 -5.41 -0.15
C SER A 158 16.39 -3.88 -0.01
N LYS A 159 17.38 -3.19 -0.58
CA LYS A 159 17.52 -1.73 -0.60
C LYS A 159 17.12 -1.16 -1.95
N GLU A 160 16.91 0.15 -2.02
CA GLU A 160 16.56 0.85 -3.28
C GLU A 160 17.64 0.74 -4.34
N SER A 161 18.91 0.56 -3.94
CA SER A 161 20.06 0.34 -4.84
C SER A 161 20.12 -1.07 -5.42
N ASP A 162 19.37 -2.02 -4.86
CA ASP A 162 19.45 -3.40 -5.29
C ASP A 162 18.70 -3.61 -6.61
N ARG A 163 19.24 -4.52 -7.41
CA ARG A 163 18.67 -4.82 -8.73
C ARG A 163 17.31 -5.51 -8.57
N PRO A 164 16.25 -5.05 -9.26
CA PRO A 164 15.00 -5.78 -9.34
C PRO A 164 15.17 -7.12 -10.06
N GLU A 165 14.60 -8.18 -9.46
CA GLU A 165 14.55 -9.55 -10.01
C GLU A 165 13.17 -10.16 -9.73
N PRO A 166 12.09 -9.60 -10.34
CA PRO A 166 10.72 -9.98 -10.03
C PRO A 166 10.39 -11.41 -10.46
N ILE A 167 9.66 -12.13 -9.60
CA ILE A 167 9.17 -13.49 -9.86
C ILE A 167 7.66 -13.44 -10.15
N GLY A 168 7.25 -14.10 -11.24
CA GLY A 168 5.84 -14.20 -11.65
C GLY A 168 5.29 -12.95 -12.35
N GLU A 169 4.12 -13.09 -12.93
CA GLU A 169 3.48 -12.09 -13.80
C GLU A 169 3.16 -10.78 -13.08
N TYR A 170 2.68 -10.87 -11.84
CA TYR A 170 2.35 -9.69 -11.04
C TYR A 170 3.59 -8.82 -10.79
N ALA A 171 4.66 -9.39 -10.27
CA ALA A 171 5.85 -8.63 -9.91
C ALA A 171 6.55 -8.06 -11.15
N GLN A 172 6.61 -8.81 -12.26
CA GLN A 172 7.15 -8.36 -13.54
C GLN A 172 6.31 -7.21 -14.11
N SER A 173 4.99 -7.31 -14.09
CA SER A 173 4.11 -6.23 -14.57
C SER A 173 4.18 -4.99 -13.69
N CYS A 174 4.44 -5.12 -12.37
CA CYS A 174 4.71 -3.98 -11.50
C CYS A 174 6.05 -3.30 -11.84
N LEU A 175 7.09 -4.05 -12.19
CA LEU A 175 8.33 -3.48 -12.70
C LEU A 175 8.12 -2.76 -14.05
N CYS A 176 7.29 -3.31 -14.93
CA CYS A 176 6.86 -2.63 -16.15
C CYS A 176 6.20 -1.27 -15.86
N ARG A 177 5.32 -1.19 -14.84
CA ARG A 177 4.75 0.08 -14.36
C ARG A 177 5.84 1.09 -13.99
N GLU A 178 6.83 0.68 -13.21
CA GLU A 178 7.96 1.54 -12.85
C GLU A 178 8.65 2.08 -14.10
N ARG A 179 8.95 1.22 -15.09
CA ARG A 179 9.64 1.60 -16.33
C ARG A 179 8.87 2.65 -17.15
N PHE A 180 7.53 2.58 -17.20
CA PHE A 180 6.75 3.62 -17.85
C PHE A 180 6.88 4.97 -17.13
N PHE A 181 6.75 5.01 -15.82
CA PHE A 181 6.89 6.26 -15.08
C PHE A 181 8.32 6.80 -15.09
N GLU A 182 9.36 5.95 -15.06
CA GLU A 182 10.76 6.35 -15.24
C GLU A 182 10.98 6.98 -16.63
N TYR A 183 10.40 6.39 -17.68
CA TYR A 183 10.48 6.94 -19.04
C TYR A 183 9.93 8.36 -19.09
N PHE A 184 8.73 8.60 -18.57
CA PHE A 184 8.11 9.92 -18.54
C PHE A 184 8.81 10.89 -17.57
N ALA A 185 9.40 10.38 -16.49
CA ALA A 185 10.23 11.19 -15.61
C ALA A 185 11.42 11.78 -16.34
N ILE A 186 12.05 11.04 -17.24
CA ILE A 186 13.21 11.49 -18.01
C ILE A 186 12.76 12.31 -19.24
N ALA A 187 11.85 11.77 -20.06
CA ALA A 187 11.47 12.35 -21.34
C ALA A 187 10.75 13.70 -21.19
N ASP A 188 9.85 13.80 -20.20
CA ASP A 188 9.01 14.98 -19.97
C ASP A 188 9.43 15.79 -18.72
N LYS A 189 10.51 15.38 -18.04
CA LYS A 189 10.95 15.94 -16.75
C LYS A 189 9.86 15.93 -15.69
N THR A 190 8.96 14.96 -15.73
CA THR A 190 7.89 14.77 -14.76
C THR A 190 8.49 14.32 -13.43
N PRO A 191 8.25 15.02 -12.30
CA PRO A 191 8.77 14.59 -11.01
C PRO A 191 8.04 13.35 -10.52
N VAL A 192 8.74 12.23 -10.34
CA VAL A 192 8.19 10.92 -9.96
C VAL A 192 8.87 10.36 -8.73
N LEU A 193 8.12 9.67 -7.87
CA LEU A 193 8.65 8.79 -6.83
C LEU A 193 8.00 7.41 -6.96
N LEU A 194 8.83 6.38 -7.11
CA LEU A 194 8.41 4.98 -7.13
C LEU A 194 8.35 4.45 -5.69
N TYR A 195 7.14 4.19 -5.22
CA TYR A 195 6.82 3.82 -3.84
C TYR A 195 6.70 2.30 -3.73
N ARG A 196 7.82 1.61 -3.44
CA ARG A 196 7.89 0.14 -3.33
C ARG A 196 7.39 -0.31 -1.96
N LEU A 197 6.10 -0.56 -1.89
CA LEU A 197 5.41 -0.97 -0.67
C LEU A 197 5.57 -2.47 -0.43
N ASN A 198 5.93 -2.85 0.80
CA ASN A 198 5.91 -4.23 1.25
C ASN A 198 4.97 -4.39 2.44
N TYR A 199 3.95 -5.26 2.29
CA TYR A 199 2.94 -5.67 3.27
C TYR A 199 2.33 -4.55 4.13
N SER A 200 1.54 -3.68 3.50
CA SER A 200 0.61 -2.81 4.23
C SER A 200 -0.45 -3.65 4.95
N THR A 201 -0.68 -3.35 6.21
CA THR A 201 -1.72 -4.00 7.02
C THR A 201 -2.67 -2.96 7.64
N ASP A 202 -3.95 -3.30 7.64
CA ASP A 202 -4.96 -2.73 8.51
C ASP A 202 -5.69 -3.87 9.24
N LEU A 203 -6.73 -3.57 10.02
CA LEU A 203 -7.42 -4.62 10.77
C LEU A 203 -8.42 -5.44 9.94
N LEU A 204 -8.75 -4.97 8.71
CA LEU A 204 -9.65 -5.66 7.78
C LEU A 204 -8.91 -6.65 6.87
N TYR A 205 -7.56 -6.53 6.78
CA TYR A 205 -6.75 -7.25 5.80
C TYR A 205 -5.27 -7.17 6.18
N GLY A 206 -4.53 -8.20 5.85
CA GLY A 206 -3.07 -8.22 5.94
C GLY A 206 -2.55 -9.53 6.50
N VAL A 207 -1.23 -9.67 6.51
CA VAL A 207 -0.54 -10.89 7.00
C VAL A 207 -0.97 -11.23 8.44
N LEU A 208 -1.12 -10.22 9.30
CA LEU A 208 -1.56 -10.43 10.67
C LEU A 208 -2.99 -10.97 10.76
N TYR A 209 -3.88 -10.49 9.86
CA TYR A 209 -5.24 -11.04 9.80
C TYR A 209 -5.23 -12.51 9.38
N ASP A 210 -4.46 -12.86 8.34
CA ASP A 210 -4.38 -14.23 7.83
C ASP A 210 -3.80 -15.21 8.88
N ILE A 211 -2.80 -14.77 9.65
CA ILE A 211 -2.24 -15.55 10.76
C ILE A 211 -3.30 -15.69 11.89
N GLY A 212 -3.86 -14.57 12.32
CA GLY A 212 -4.73 -14.51 13.48
C GLY A 212 -6.05 -15.26 13.29
N ILE A 213 -6.67 -15.18 12.11
CA ILE A 213 -7.94 -15.87 11.85
C ILE A 213 -7.81 -17.39 11.86
N LYS A 214 -6.68 -17.93 11.35
CA LYS A 214 -6.38 -19.36 11.44
C LYS A 214 -6.25 -19.82 12.89
N ILE A 215 -5.52 -19.06 13.71
CA ILE A 215 -5.37 -19.35 15.15
C ILE A 215 -6.74 -19.30 15.84
N TRP A 216 -7.55 -18.28 15.56
CA TRP A 216 -8.87 -18.10 16.16
C TRP A 216 -9.81 -19.26 15.86
N ASN A 217 -9.73 -19.79 14.63
CA ASN A 217 -10.53 -20.92 14.16
C ASN A 217 -9.95 -22.29 14.52
N ASP A 218 -8.85 -22.35 15.28
CA ASP A 218 -8.13 -23.59 15.60
C ASP A 218 -7.61 -24.35 14.34
N GLU A 219 -7.31 -23.60 13.26
CA GLU A 219 -6.79 -24.11 12.01
C GLU A 219 -5.25 -24.12 12.00
N PRO A 220 -4.60 -25.10 11.33
CA PRO A 220 -3.14 -25.09 11.19
C PRO A 220 -2.67 -23.93 10.31
N LEU A 221 -1.66 -23.20 10.76
CA LEU A 221 -0.93 -22.22 9.98
C LEU A 221 0.16 -22.93 9.20
N VAL A 222 -0.09 -23.17 7.90
CA VAL A 222 0.90 -23.77 6.99
C VAL A 222 1.60 -22.64 6.24
N THR A 223 2.94 -22.62 6.25
CA THR A 223 3.74 -21.60 5.54
C THR A 223 5.04 -22.17 4.99
N SER A 224 5.45 -21.68 3.81
CA SER A 224 6.80 -21.84 3.27
C SER A 224 7.68 -20.61 3.56
N VAL A 225 7.12 -19.56 4.16
CA VAL A 225 7.79 -18.29 4.47
C VAL A 225 7.91 -18.15 5.98
N ASP A 226 9.14 -17.97 6.48
CA ASP A 226 9.40 -17.86 7.92
C ASP A 226 9.43 -16.41 8.42
N TYR A 227 9.66 -15.44 7.53
CA TYR A 227 9.86 -14.05 7.90
C TYR A 227 9.08 -13.09 6.99
N PHE A 228 8.68 -11.95 7.53
CA PHE A 228 8.05 -10.85 6.79
C PHE A 228 8.28 -9.51 7.50
N ASN A 229 8.05 -8.41 6.81
CA ASN A 229 7.88 -7.11 7.46
C ASN A 229 6.55 -6.48 7.06
N ILE A 230 5.99 -5.67 7.96
CA ILE A 230 4.67 -5.04 7.81
C ILE A 230 4.71 -3.59 8.25
N ILE A 231 3.82 -2.79 7.68
CA ILE A 231 3.60 -1.41 8.09
C ILE A 231 2.10 -1.13 8.26
N TRP A 232 1.76 -0.30 9.25
CA TRP A 232 0.41 0.21 9.43
C TRP A 232 -0.06 1.01 8.22
N GLN A 233 -1.27 0.75 7.70
CA GLN A 233 -1.79 1.43 6.52
C GLN A 233 -1.94 2.94 6.72
N GLY A 234 -2.20 3.42 7.93
CA GLY A 234 -2.21 4.85 8.24
C GLY A 234 -0.84 5.51 8.01
N ASP A 235 0.26 4.82 8.35
CA ASP A 235 1.62 5.31 8.07
C ASP A 235 1.93 5.24 6.57
N VAL A 236 1.48 4.19 5.85
CA VAL A 236 1.57 4.11 4.39
C VAL A 236 0.91 5.33 3.73
N ASN A 237 -0.29 5.69 4.17
CA ASN A 237 -1.02 6.84 3.63
C ASN A 237 -0.28 8.16 3.91
N ASN A 238 0.19 8.37 5.15
CA ASN A 238 0.97 9.54 5.53
C ASN A 238 2.26 9.66 4.70
N TYR A 239 3.04 8.58 4.61
CA TYR A 239 4.30 8.57 3.87
C TYR A 239 4.07 8.81 2.37
N ALA A 240 3.02 8.23 1.77
CA ALA A 240 2.72 8.44 0.36
C ALA A 240 2.37 9.89 0.04
N LEU A 241 1.52 10.53 0.86
CA LEU A 241 1.16 11.94 0.69
C LEU A 241 2.35 12.88 0.94
N LEU A 242 3.19 12.59 1.93
CA LEU A 242 4.45 13.31 2.19
C LEU A 242 5.46 13.13 1.05
N SER A 243 5.46 11.96 0.39
CA SER A 243 6.34 11.64 -0.74
C SER A 243 6.12 12.52 -1.97
N LEU A 244 4.99 13.23 -2.06
CA LEU A 244 4.76 14.25 -3.10
C LEU A 244 5.83 15.36 -3.07
N GLN A 245 6.43 15.63 -1.90
CA GLN A 245 7.54 16.58 -1.76
C GLN A 245 8.92 15.99 -2.06
N LYS A 246 9.00 14.68 -2.35
CA LYS A 246 10.24 13.94 -2.61
C LYS A 246 10.33 13.41 -4.04
N THR A 247 9.35 13.74 -4.87
CA THR A 247 9.35 13.39 -6.30
C THR A 247 10.52 14.08 -7.03
N ALA A 248 11.15 13.40 -7.97
CA ALA A 248 12.31 13.88 -8.71
C ALA A 248 12.30 13.44 -10.18
N SER A 249 13.17 14.06 -10.98
CA SER A 249 13.48 13.64 -12.36
C SER A 249 15.02 13.61 -12.50
N PRO A 250 15.64 12.44 -12.69
CA PRO A 250 15.06 11.08 -12.80
C PRO A 250 14.24 10.66 -11.56
N ALA A 251 13.40 9.64 -11.73
CA ALA A 251 12.50 9.17 -10.65
C ALA A 251 13.25 8.77 -9.38
N GLU A 252 12.75 9.23 -8.25
CA GLU A 252 13.18 8.78 -6.92
C GLU A 252 12.61 7.40 -6.63
N ILE A 253 13.35 6.53 -5.92
CA ILE A 253 12.88 5.21 -5.47
C ILE A 253 12.84 5.19 -3.94
N LEU A 254 11.77 4.66 -3.37
CA LEU A 254 11.58 4.56 -1.93
C LEU A 254 10.96 3.23 -1.53
N ASN A 255 11.67 2.46 -0.72
CA ASN A 255 11.12 1.28 -0.06
C ASN A 255 10.30 1.70 1.15
N VAL A 256 9.11 1.10 1.29
CA VAL A 256 8.21 1.39 2.40
C VAL A 256 7.70 0.11 3.03
N THR A 257 8.07 -0.09 4.28
CA THR A 257 7.59 -1.14 5.18
C THR A 257 7.81 -0.70 6.63
N GLY A 258 7.49 -1.56 7.60
CA GLY A 258 7.69 -1.28 9.02
C GLY A 258 9.13 -1.47 9.49
N ASP A 259 9.35 -1.07 10.74
CA ASP A 259 10.65 -1.17 11.41
C ASP A 259 10.85 -2.59 11.95
N GLY A 260 11.63 -3.38 11.22
CA GLY A 260 12.05 -4.71 11.62
C GLY A 260 11.47 -5.86 10.78
N ILE A 261 12.11 -7.00 10.94
CA ILE A 261 11.73 -8.27 10.33
C ILE A 261 11.07 -9.13 11.41
N LEU A 262 9.88 -9.64 11.12
CA LEU A 262 9.08 -10.44 12.04
C LEU A 262 9.16 -11.93 11.67
N SER A 263 9.27 -12.78 12.69
CA SER A 263 9.13 -14.22 12.54
C SER A 263 7.64 -14.62 12.56
N VAL A 264 7.20 -15.38 11.57
CA VAL A 264 5.83 -15.94 11.53
C VAL A 264 5.53 -16.73 12.80
N LYS A 265 6.51 -17.52 13.28
CA LYS A 265 6.39 -18.31 14.51
C LYS A 265 6.16 -17.42 15.74
N ASP A 266 6.97 -16.38 15.92
CA ASP A 266 6.88 -15.52 17.10
C ASP A 266 5.58 -14.71 17.11
N VAL A 267 5.18 -14.18 15.95
CA VAL A 267 3.90 -13.48 15.75
C VAL A 267 2.72 -14.41 16.05
N ALA A 268 2.74 -15.63 15.53
CA ALA A 268 1.68 -16.61 15.79
C ALA A 268 1.59 -16.96 17.28
N GLN A 269 2.72 -17.16 17.97
CA GLN A 269 2.74 -17.43 19.40
C GLN A 269 2.22 -16.25 20.23
N GLU A 270 2.61 -15.01 19.89
CA GLU A 270 2.13 -13.80 20.56
C GLU A 270 0.61 -13.64 20.38
N MET A 271 0.09 -13.80 19.14
CA MET A 271 -1.35 -13.76 18.88
C MET A 271 -2.11 -14.87 19.61
N GLY A 272 -1.57 -16.10 19.58
CA GLY A 272 -2.16 -17.22 20.32
C GLY A 272 -2.26 -16.96 21.83
N ALA A 273 -1.22 -16.37 22.41
CA ALA A 273 -1.23 -15.98 23.82
C ALA A 273 -2.29 -14.91 24.13
N ILE A 274 -2.42 -13.88 23.28
CA ILE A 274 -3.45 -12.83 23.44
C ILE A 274 -4.85 -13.41 23.28
N MET A 275 -5.08 -14.30 22.33
CA MET A 275 -6.37 -14.93 22.05
C MET A 275 -6.70 -16.10 22.99
N ASN A 276 -5.76 -16.51 23.84
CA ASN A 276 -5.85 -17.74 24.65
C ASN A 276 -6.17 -18.98 23.79
N LYS A 277 -5.46 -19.13 22.66
CA LYS A 277 -5.62 -20.21 21.68
C LYS A 277 -4.30 -20.95 21.47
N PRO A 278 -4.33 -22.29 21.26
CA PRO A 278 -3.14 -23.05 20.88
C PRO A 278 -2.73 -22.68 19.44
N VAL A 279 -1.43 -22.69 19.17
CA VAL A 279 -0.88 -22.45 17.83
C VAL A 279 -0.40 -23.75 17.23
N GLN A 280 -0.94 -24.08 16.07
CA GLN A 280 -0.50 -25.22 15.25
C GLN A 280 0.24 -24.68 14.03
N LEU A 281 1.57 -24.55 14.12
CA LEU A 281 2.41 -24.08 13.03
C LEU A 281 3.05 -25.27 12.31
N VAL A 282 2.85 -25.31 10.99
CA VAL A 282 3.51 -26.25 10.07
C VAL A 282 4.32 -25.42 9.09
N SER A 283 5.62 -25.25 9.37
CA SER A 283 6.52 -24.57 8.45
C SER A 283 7.23 -25.62 7.60
N THR A 284 7.26 -25.38 6.27
CA THR A 284 8.09 -26.13 5.32
C THR A 284 9.41 -25.39 5.06
N GLY A 285 9.64 -24.31 5.77
CA GLY A 285 10.82 -23.52 6.00
C GLY A 285 11.74 -23.26 4.82
N ARG A 286 11.49 -22.16 4.10
CA ARG A 286 12.55 -21.49 3.34
C ARG A 286 13.00 -20.26 4.12
N ASP A 287 14.31 -20.10 4.26
CA ASP A 287 14.90 -18.93 4.95
C ASP A 287 14.91 -17.65 4.10
N HIS A 288 14.24 -17.67 2.94
CA HIS A 288 14.14 -16.54 2.00
C HIS A 288 12.71 -16.00 1.95
N SER A 289 12.58 -14.67 2.00
CA SER A 289 11.29 -13.96 2.02
C SER A 289 11.38 -12.65 1.25
N TYR A 290 10.22 -12.06 0.88
CA TYR A 290 10.17 -10.68 0.42
C TYR A 290 10.35 -9.73 1.60
N LEU A 291 11.58 -9.27 1.79
CA LEU A 291 11.98 -8.35 2.86
C LEU A 291 12.59 -7.09 2.26
N ASN A 292 12.22 -5.93 2.80
CA ASN A 292 12.72 -4.64 2.34
C ASN A 292 13.32 -3.84 3.50
N ASP A 293 14.41 -3.14 3.22
CA ASP A 293 14.99 -2.12 4.09
C ASP A 293 14.30 -0.77 3.80
N ALA A 294 13.60 -0.21 4.80
CA ALA A 294 12.90 1.07 4.71
C ALA A 294 13.66 2.22 5.41
N SER A 295 14.95 2.06 5.68
CA SER A 295 15.76 3.05 6.40
C SER A 295 15.71 4.44 5.75
N LYS A 296 15.64 4.50 4.42
CA LYS A 296 15.50 5.77 3.68
C LYS A 296 14.16 6.45 3.92
N ALA A 297 13.06 5.69 3.98
CA ALA A 297 11.75 6.24 4.34
C ALA A 297 11.75 6.80 5.76
N PHE A 298 12.42 6.13 6.70
CA PHE A 298 12.54 6.61 8.08
C PHE A 298 13.41 7.87 8.20
N GLN A 299 14.41 8.05 7.34
CA GLN A 299 15.17 9.31 7.25
C GLN A 299 14.32 10.47 6.73
N TYR A 300 13.36 10.20 5.83
CA TYR A 300 12.49 11.23 5.27
C TYR A 300 11.32 11.60 6.19
N PHE A 301 10.72 10.63 6.85
CA PHE A 301 9.42 10.80 7.50
C PHE A 301 9.38 10.39 8.98
N GLY A 302 10.48 9.87 9.53
CA GLY A 302 10.52 9.23 10.85
C GLY A 302 10.06 7.76 10.78
N LYS A 303 10.16 7.06 11.91
CA LYS A 303 9.67 5.68 12.05
C LYS A 303 8.16 5.61 12.02
N PRO A 304 7.55 4.45 11.64
CA PRO A 304 6.11 4.24 11.72
C PRO A 304 5.54 4.60 13.09
N SER A 305 4.36 5.21 13.09
CA SER A 305 3.68 5.66 14.31
C SER A 305 3.12 4.50 15.14
N VAL A 306 2.89 3.35 14.52
CA VAL A 306 2.38 2.14 15.17
C VAL A 306 3.42 1.04 15.07
N SER A 307 3.86 0.55 16.23
CA SER A 307 4.83 -0.55 16.31
C SER A 307 4.21 -1.88 15.88
N SER A 308 5.04 -2.82 15.40
CA SER A 308 4.60 -4.19 15.07
C SER A 308 3.91 -4.87 16.24
N LYS A 309 4.39 -4.67 17.46
CA LYS A 309 3.77 -5.22 18.69
C LYS A 309 2.36 -4.68 18.90
N GLU A 310 2.14 -3.38 18.69
CA GLU A 310 0.79 -2.81 18.76
C GLU A 310 -0.11 -3.34 17.66
N LEU A 311 0.40 -3.52 16.44
CA LEU A 311 -0.36 -4.09 15.33
C LEU A 311 -0.78 -5.53 15.61
N ILE A 312 0.12 -6.37 16.15
CA ILE A 312 -0.18 -7.75 16.55
C ILE A 312 -1.31 -7.77 17.59
N ARG A 313 -1.19 -6.96 18.64
CA ARG A 313 -2.21 -6.86 19.69
C ARG A 313 -3.55 -6.38 19.12
N MET A 314 -3.56 -5.28 18.36
CA MET A 314 -4.78 -4.71 17.79
C MET A 314 -5.48 -5.69 16.86
N GLN A 315 -4.72 -6.42 16.04
CA GLN A 315 -5.27 -7.42 15.12
C GLN A 315 -5.90 -8.59 15.88
N ALA A 316 -5.22 -9.10 16.91
CA ALA A 316 -5.77 -10.16 17.76
C ALA A 316 -7.08 -9.72 18.43
N GLU A 317 -7.10 -8.54 19.05
CA GLU A 317 -8.28 -7.96 19.70
C GLU A 317 -9.42 -7.73 18.70
N TRP A 318 -9.13 -7.24 17.47
CA TRP A 318 -10.12 -7.03 16.41
C TRP A 318 -10.82 -8.34 16.01
N ILE A 319 -10.05 -9.42 15.85
CA ILE A 319 -10.59 -10.75 15.52
C ILE A 319 -11.46 -11.26 16.69
N MET A 320 -11.00 -11.14 17.94
CA MET A 320 -11.76 -11.56 19.12
C MET A 320 -13.10 -10.80 19.29
N LEU A 321 -13.15 -9.55 18.85
CA LEU A 321 -14.37 -8.73 18.83
C LEU A 321 -15.33 -9.09 17.68
N GLY A 322 -14.97 -10.03 16.80
CA GLY A 322 -15.74 -10.36 15.60
C GLY A 322 -15.69 -9.26 14.54
N GLY A 323 -14.61 -8.49 14.52
CA GLY A 323 -14.41 -7.40 13.56
C GLY A 323 -14.47 -7.89 12.11
N LYS A 324 -14.99 -7.05 11.21
CA LYS A 324 -15.10 -7.38 9.77
C LYS A 324 -13.75 -7.66 9.12
N SER A 325 -13.79 -8.38 8.01
CA SER A 325 -12.67 -8.64 7.12
C SER A 325 -13.06 -8.38 5.67
N LEU A 326 -12.08 -8.05 4.84
CA LEU A 326 -12.26 -8.00 3.38
C LEU A 326 -12.37 -9.38 2.75
N ASN A 327 -12.14 -10.48 3.49
CA ASN A 327 -12.14 -11.87 3.01
C ASN A 327 -11.26 -12.08 1.77
N LYS A 328 -10.09 -11.44 1.76
CA LYS A 328 -9.09 -11.56 0.69
C LYS A 328 -7.78 -12.01 1.30
N PRO A 329 -7.30 -13.24 1.04
CA PRO A 329 -6.02 -13.70 1.57
C PRO A 329 -4.86 -12.89 0.95
N THR A 330 -3.79 -12.70 1.70
CA THR A 330 -2.59 -12.01 1.21
C THR A 330 -1.72 -12.89 0.32
N HIS A 331 -1.81 -14.21 0.50
CA HIS A 331 -0.91 -15.21 -0.07
C HIS A 331 0.55 -15.00 0.35
N PHE A 332 0.78 -14.47 1.58
CA PHE A 332 2.12 -14.27 2.11
C PHE A 332 2.87 -15.58 2.35
N GLU A 333 2.11 -16.65 2.55
CA GLU A 333 2.59 -17.99 2.89
C GLU A 333 3.27 -18.73 1.74
N VAL A 334 3.19 -18.19 0.50
CA VAL A 334 3.81 -18.78 -0.70
C VAL A 334 4.82 -17.83 -1.34
N ASP A 335 5.79 -18.39 -2.05
CA ASP A 335 6.94 -17.67 -2.62
C ASP A 335 7.10 -17.90 -4.15
N ASP A 336 6.08 -18.48 -4.79
CA ASP A 336 6.12 -18.89 -6.21
C ASP A 336 5.68 -17.77 -7.20
N GLY A 337 5.32 -16.60 -6.69
CA GLY A 337 4.88 -15.45 -7.49
C GLY A 337 3.50 -15.57 -8.11
N LYS A 338 2.70 -16.55 -7.68
CA LYS A 338 1.30 -16.72 -8.11
C LYS A 338 0.36 -16.01 -7.14
N PHE A 339 -0.50 -15.13 -7.68
CA PHE A 339 -1.45 -14.32 -6.91
C PHE A 339 -2.86 -14.37 -7.53
#